data_6adbfdf390cc57cb90162aa8e62b6465
#
_entry.id   6adbfdf390cc57cb90162aa8e62b6465
#
_cell.length_a   1.000
_cell.length_b   1.000
_cell.length_c   1.000
_cell.angle_alpha   90.00
_cell.angle_beta   90.00
_cell.angle_gamma   90.00
#
_symmetry.space_group_name_H-M   'P 1'
#
loop_
_entity.id
_entity.type
_entity.pdbx_description
1 polymer ?
#
loop_
_entity_poly.entity_id
_entity_poly.type
_entity_poly.pdbx_seq_one_letter_code
_entity_poly.pdbx_strand_id
1 'polypeptide(L)'
;MKRLGIDIGSTTIKSAVVDEEGSIIWSTYERHQSKINLKLSGLVHEIRDKFPLDKEMIVAFSGSAGMGMAESLSVPFVQEVYATRTAVREREKDCDVVIELGGEDAKILFLTGGVEVRMNGSCAGGTGAFIDQMAQLMGITPTVM
;
A
#
# COMPACT_ATOMS: atom_id res chain seq x y z
N MET A 1 17.24 13.45 0.55
CA MET A 1 17.38 11.99 0.81
C MET A 1 16.11 11.29 0.37
N LYS A 2 16.23 10.22 -0.47
CA LYS A 2 15.08 9.44 -0.96
C LYS A 2 14.40 8.67 0.17
N ARG A 3 13.11 8.43 0.02
CA ARG A 3 12.28 7.71 0.99
C ARG A 3 11.59 6.54 0.28
N LEU A 4 11.64 5.36 0.88
CA LEU A 4 10.99 4.14 0.38
C LEU A 4 9.87 3.75 1.33
N GLY A 5 8.65 3.73 0.83
CA GLY A 5 7.50 3.14 1.52
C GLY A 5 7.19 1.77 0.95
N ILE A 6 6.94 0.79 1.82
CA ILE A 6 6.52 -0.56 1.45
C ILE A 6 5.24 -0.89 2.21
N ASP A 7 4.16 -1.12 1.49
CA ASP A 7 2.87 -1.54 2.03
C ASP A 7 2.63 -3.02 1.73
N ILE A 8 2.54 -3.84 2.77
CA ILE A 8 2.25 -5.27 2.66
C ILE A 8 0.85 -5.51 3.20
N GLY A 9 -0.11 -5.56 2.27
CA GLY A 9 -1.49 -5.92 2.58
C GLY A 9 -1.73 -7.43 2.62
N SER A 10 -2.98 -7.84 2.77
CA SER A 10 -3.38 -9.26 2.81
C SER A 10 -3.10 -10.01 1.49
N THR A 11 -3.19 -9.33 0.35
CA THR A 11 -3.07 -9.93 -0.99
C THR A 11 -1.95 -9.35 -1.84
N THR A 12 -1.53 -8.12 -1.55
CA THR A 12 -0.63 -7.35 -2.41
C THR A 12 0.54 -6.75 -1.64
N ILE A 13 1.67 -6.57 -2.32
CA ILE A 13 2.80 -5.75 -1.90
C ILE A 13 2.88 -4.55 -2.84
N LYS A 14 2.97 -3.37 -2.27
CA LYS A 14 3.09 -2.11 -3.00
C LYS A 14 4.32 -1.39 -2.48
N SER A 15 5.01 -0.67 -3.32
CA SER A 15 6.11 0.18 -2.89
C SER A 15 6.23 1.43 -3.73
N ALA A 16 6.74 2.47 -3.10
CA ALA A 16 7.02 3.73 -3.77
C ALA A 16 8.33 4.34 -3.25
N VAL A 17 9.13 4.84 -4.17
CA VAL A 17 10.28 5.68 -3.87
C VAL A 17 9.91 7.13 -4.14
N VAL A 18 10.12 7.96 -3.12
CA VAL A 18 9.81 9.39 -3.14
C VAL A 18 11.11 10.17 -3.02
N ASP A 19 11.29 11.19 -3.85
CA ASP A 19 12.45 12.09 -3.80
C ASP A 19 12.37 13.11 -2.64
N GLU A 20 13.30 14.04 -2.61
CA GLU A 20 13.39 15.08 -1.56
C GLU A 20 12.22 16.07 -1.67
N GLU A 21 11.74 16.32 -2.86
CA GLU A 21 10.63 17.22 -3.16
C GLU A 21 9.25 16.61 -2.92
N GLY A 22 9.17 15.29 -2.61
CA GLY A 22 7.93 14.58 -2.36
C GLY A 22 7.31 13.95 -3.61
N SER A 23 8.01 13.95 -4.75
CA SER A 23 7.54 13.33 -5.98
C SER A 23 7.80 11.83 -5.99
N ILE A 24 6.83 11.03 -6.44
CA ILE A 24 7.02 9.59 -6.65
C ILE A 24 7.86 9.40 -7.91
N ILE A 25 9.09 8.91 -7.74
CA ILE A 25 10.04 8.65 -8.84
C ILE A 25 10.05 7.19 -9.29
N TRP A 26 9.45 6.30 -8.51
CA TRP A 26 9.27 4.90 -8.84
C TRP A 26 8.19 4.29 -7.96
N SER A 27 7.42 3.35 -8.50
CA SER A 27 6.44 2.58 -7.74
C SER A 27 6.19 1.21 -8.35
N THR A 28 5.73 0.26 -7.53
CA THR A 28 5.27 -1.05 -7.97
C THR A 28 4.04 -1.48 -7.17
N TYR A 29 3.25 -2.34 -7.80
CA TYR A 29 2.05 -2.96 -7.24
C TYR A 29 1.99 -4.42 -7.72
N GLU A 30 2.15 -5.36 -6.80
CA GLU A 30 2.18 -6.78 -7.14
C GLU A 30 1.34 -7.64 -6.18
N ARG A 31 0.78 -8.73 -6.68
CA ARG A 31 0.20 -9.78 -5.83
C ARG A 31 1.31 -10.64 -5.27
N HIS A 32 1.34 -10.83 -3.95
CA HIS A 32 2.38 -11.65 -3.30
C HIS A 32 2.04 -13.14 -3.27
N GLN A 33 0.78 -13.55 -3.48
CA GLN A 33 0.35 -14.95 -3.49
C GLN A 33 0.88 -15.75 -2.28
N SER A 34 0.81 -15.17 -1.09
CA SER A 34 1.38 -15.69 0.17
C SER A 34 2.91 -15.89 0.17
N LYS A 35 3.64 -15.37 -0.85
CA LYS A 35 5.11 -15.47 -0.96
C LYS A 35 5.77 -14.14 -0.62
N ILE A 36 5.39 -13.54 0.51
CA ILE A 36 5.81 -12.18 0.90
C ILE A 36 7.35 -12.04 0.92
N ASN A 37 8.06 -12.96 1.59
CA ASN A 37 9.53 -12.89 1.70
C ASN A 37 10.23 -12.94 0.34
N LEU A 38 9.75 -13.78 -0.58
CA LEU A 38 10.31 -13.89 -1.92
C LEU A 38 10.08 -12.61 -2.72
N LYS A 39 8.87 -12.05 -2.65
CA LYS A 39 8.52 -10.80 -3.33
C LYS A 39 9.29 -9.62 -2.77
N LEU A 40 9.38 -9.52 -1.44
CA LEU A 40 10.16 -8.48 -0.78
C LEU A 40 11.65 -8.55 -1.14
N SER A 41 12.23 -9.76 -1.17
CA SER A 41 13.62 -9.94 -1.60
C SER A 41 13.84 -9.47 -3.04
N GLY A 42 12.95 -9.84 -3.97
CA GLY A 42 13.00 -9.38 -5.35
C GLY A 42 12.90 -7.86 -5.47
N LEU A 43 11.95 -7.28 -4.73
CA LEU A 43 11.73 -5.83 -4.65
C LEU A 43 13.00 -5.09 -4.18
N VAL A 44 13.63 -5.57 -3.10
CA VAL A 44 14.85 -4.95 -2.57
C VAL A 44 16.00 -5.02 -3.58
N HIS A 45 16.14 -6.12 -4.31
CA HIS A 45 17.13 -6.22 -5.38
C HIS A 45 16.86 -5.21 -6.50
N GLU A 46 15.62 -5.11 -6.96
CA GLU A 46 15.26 -4.14 -8.01
C GLU A 46 15.52 -2.68 -7.57
N ILE A 47 15.15 -2.34 -6.34
CA ILE A 47 15.39 -1.00 -5.79
C ILE A 47 16.89 -0.71 -5.71
N ARG A 48 17.69 -1.67 -5.24
CA ARG A 48 19.14 -1.52 -5.17
C ARG A 48 19.76 -1.28 -6.55
N ASP A 49 19.28 -1.97 -7.57
CA ASP A 49 19.82 -1.84 -8.92
C ASP A 49 19.42 -0.52 -9.57
N LYS A 50 18.19 -0.03 -9.29
CA LYS A 50 17.69 1.27 -9.79
C LYS A 50 18.25 2.47 -9.02
N PHE A 51 18.46 2.31 -7.73
CA PHE A 51 18.89 3.37 -6.81
C PHE A 51 20.16 2.93 -6.08
N PRO A 52 21.35 3.16 -6.66
CA PRO A 52 22.62 2.75 -6.06
C PRO A 52 22.81 3.24 -4.63
N LEU A 53 23.38 2.41 -3.79
CA LEU A 53 23.51 2.60 -2.33
C LEU A 53 24.50 3.70 -1.88
N ASP A 54 25.04 4.46 -2.79
CA ASP A 54 25.87 5.63 -2.51
C ASP A 54 25.10 6.79 -1.82
N LYS A 55 23.77 6.66 -1.75
CA LYS A 55 22.87 7.58 -1.04
C LYS A 55 21.98 6.83 -0.08
N GLU A 56 21.99 7.24 1.18
CA GLU A 56 21.11 6.71 2.19
C GLU A 56 19.63 6.86 1.80
N MET A 57 18.83 5.84 2.07
CA MET A 57 17.39 5.82 1.84
C MET A 57 16.67 5.56 3.16
N ILE A 58 15.69 6.39 3.50
CA ILE A 58 14.82 6.14 4.64
C ILE A 58 13.76 5.13 4.21
N VAL A 59 13.60 4.06 4.97
CA VAL A 59 12.62 2.99 4.68
C VAL A 59 11.56 2.95 5.77
N ALA A 60 10.30 2.76 5.37
CA ALA A 60 9.20 2.49 6.30
C ALA A 60 8.25 1.44 5.72
N PHE A 61 7.68 0.63 6.60
CA PHE A 61 6.65 -0.35 6.24
C PHE A 61 5.26 0.12 6.66
N SER A 62 4.25 -0.36 5.94
CA SER A 62 2.83 -0.24 6.26
C SER A 62 2.10 -1.53 5.87
N GLY A 63 0.80 -1.56 6.09
CA GLY A 63 -0.05 -2.68 5.71
C GLY A 63 -0.24 -3.73 6.79
N SER A 64 -1.34 -4.47 6.68
CA SER A 64 -1.76 -5.45 7.69
C SER A 64 -0.73 -6.57 7.96
N ALA A 65 0.07 -6.93 6.94
CA ALA A 65 1.15 -7.92 7.07
C ALA A 65 2.56 -7.28 7.21
N GLY A 66 2.65 -5.94 7.20
CA GLY A 66 3.93 -5.22 7.23
C GLY A 66 4.58 -5.10 8.61
N MET A 67 3.79 -5.16 9.68
CA MET A 67 4.28 -4.92 11.04
C MET A 67 5.38 -5.91 11.47
N GLY A 68 5.13 -7.22 11.33
CA GLY A 68 6.11 -8.23 11.70
C GLY A 68 7.41 -8.16 10.88
N MET A 69 7.30 -7.72 9.61
CA MET A 69 8.46 -7.49 8.77
C MET A 69 9.26 -6.27 9.22
N ALA A 70 8.58 -5.16 9.54
CA ALA A 70 9.20 -3.96 10.08
C ALA A 70 9.98 -4.24 11.37
N GLU A 71 9.37 -5.00 12.29
CA GLU A 71 10.02 -5.42 13.55
C GLU A 71 11.26 -6.27 13.28
N SER A 72 11.16 -7.28 12.40
CA SER A 72 12.28 -8.19 12.11
C SER A 72 13.47 -7.48 11.47
N LEU A 73 13.22 -6.41 10.72
CA LEU A 73 14.25 -5.62 10.02
C LEU A 73 14.65 -4.37 10.80
N SER A 74 14.06 -4.12 11.98
CA SER A 74 14.29 -2.91 12.80
C SER A 74 14.08 -1.60 12.03
N VAL A 75 13.03 -1.56 11.18
CA VAL A 75 12.62 -0.38 10.40
C VAL A 75 11.28 0.16 10.89
N PRO A 76 11.01 1.47 10.75
CA PRO A 76 9.74 2.06 11.16
C PRO A 76 8.53 1.38 10.50
N PHE A 77 7.46 1.20 11.28
CA PHE A 77 6.13 0.84 10.81
C PHE A 77 5.19 2.03 10.92
N VAL A 78 4.42 2.27 9.86
CA VAL A 78 3.40 3.32 9.79
C VAL A 78 2.03 2.67 9.64
N GLN A 79 1.13 2.97 10.54
CA GLN A 79 -0.23 2.43 10.51
C GLN A 79 -0.98 2.90 9.24
N GLU A 80 -1.72 1.99 8.57
CA GLU A 80 -2.36 2.20 7.25
C GLU A 80 -3.21 3.47 7.17
N VAL A 81 -4.11 3.68 8.12
CA VAL A 81 -5.01 4.84 8.12
C VAL A 81 -4.23 6.13 8.20
N TYR A 82 -3.15 6.15 9.00
CA TYR A 82 -2.28 7.31 9.11
C TYR A 82 -1.50 7.56 7.82
N ALA A 83 -0.99 6.50 7.19
CA ALA A 83 -0.27 6.58 5.91
C ALA A 83 -1.17 7.12 4.80
N THR A 84 -2.37 6.54 4.65
CA THR A 84 -3.37 6.96 3.65
C THR A 84 -3.79 8.43 3.86
N ARG A 85 -4.13 8.79 5.11
CA ARG A 85 -4.48 10.18 5.45
C ARG A 85 -3.37 11.16 5.09
N THR A 86 -2.12 10.83 5.44
CA THR A 86 -0.97 11.70 5.17
C THR A 86 -0.78 11.87 3.67
N ALA A 87 -0.78 10.78 2.91
CA ALA A 87 -0.61 10.81 1.47
C ALA A 87 -1.70 11.62 0.75
N VAL A 88 -2.96 11.46 1.19
CA VAL A 88 -4.08 12.20 0.60
C VAL A 88 -3.98 13.69 0.92
N ARG A 89 -3.71 14.07 2.16
CA ARG A 89 -3.58 15.50 2.53
C ARG A 89 -2.43 16.21 1.83
N GLU A 90 -1.36 15.51 1.51
CA GLU A 90 -0.23 16.07 0.77
C GLU A 90 -0.59 16.33 -0.71
N ARG A 91 -1.48 15.53 -1.30
CA ARG A 91 -1.78 15.55 -2.73
C ARG A 91 -3.12 16.17 -3.08
N GLU A 92 -4.13 15.94 -2.23
CA GLU A 92 -5.53 16.33 -2.45
C GLU A 92 -6.03 17.10 -1.22
N LYS A 93 -5.66 18.37 -1.12
CA LYS A 93 -5.90 19.22 0.07
C LYS A 93 -7.38 19.38 0.43
N ASP A 94 -8.25 19.34 -0.57
CA ASP A 94 -9.69 19.55 -0.44
C ASP A 94 -10.47 18.23 -0.36
N CYS A 95 -9.79 17.09 -0.15
CA CYS A 95 -10.43 15.80 -0.03
C CYS A 95 -11.06 15.61 1.35
N ASP A 96 -12.38 15.41 1.39
CA ASP A 96 -13.15 15.19 2.63
C ASP A 96 -13.26 13.71 3.00
N VAL A 97 -13.29 12.81 2.00
CA VAL A 97 -13.56 11.39 2.18
C VAL A 97 -12.65 10.57 1.28
N VAL A 98 -12.06 9.52 1.84
CA VAL A 98 -11.31 8.50 1.10
C VAL A 98 -12.04 7.17 1.19
N ILE A 99 -12.26 6.52 0.07
CA ILE A 99 -12.77 5.15 0.00
C ILE A 99 -11.61 4.26 -0.44
N GLU A 100 -11.19 3.37 0.44
CA GLU A 100 -10.15 2.38 0.18
C GLU A 100 -10.80 1.02 -0.02
N LEU A 101 -10.55 0.40 -1.18
CA LEU A 101 -10.98 -0.96 -1.50
C LEU A 101 -9.76 -1.89 -1.42
N GLY A 102 -9.57 -2.52 -0.28
CA GLY A 102 -8.53 -3.52 -0.06
C GLY A 102 -8.87 -4.88 -0.70
N GLY A 103 -7.95 -5.84 -0.60
CA GLY A 103 -8.19 -7.21 -1.07
C GLY A 103 -9.32 -7.92 -0.33
N GLU A 104 -9.39 -7.73 0.99
CA GLU A 104 -10.34 -8.42 1.88
C GLU A 104 -11.26 -7.46 2.65
N ASP A 105 -10.91 -6.21 2.76
CA ASP A 105 -11.68 -5.19 3.48
C ASP A 105 -11.93 -3.93 2.63
N ALA A 106 -12.93 -3.16 3.01
CA ALA A 106 -13.19 -1.83 2.48
C ALA A 106 -13.25 -0.85 3.65
N LYS A 107 -12.62 0.32 3.48
CA LYS A 107 -12.56 1.37 4.50
C LYS A 107 -13.04 2.69 3.93
N ILE A 108 -13.76 3.44 4.73
CA ILE A 108 -14.12 4.84 4.44
C ILE A 108 -13.46 5.69 5.52
N LEU A 109 -12.61 6.62 5.10
CA LEU A 109 -11.93 7.57 5.97
C LEU A 109 -12.56 8.94 5.77
N PHE A 110 -13.15 9.49 6.81
CA PHE A 110 -13.61 10.88 6.83
C PHE A 110 -12.46 11.75 7.34
N LEU A 111 -12.05 12.75 6.56
CA LEU A 111 -10.89 13.59 6.84
C LEU A 111 -11.24 14.94 7.46
N THR A 112 -12.52 15.30 7.46
CA THR A 112 -13.07 16.55 8.05
C THR A 112 -13.63 16.31 9.44
N GLY A 113 -13.46 17.27 10.35
CA GLY A 113 -14.00 17.18 11.72
C GLY A 113 -13.27 16.21 12.67
N GLY A 114 -12.14 15.70 12.26
CA GLY A 114 -11.39 14.64 12.93
C GLY A 114 -11.16 13.49 11.96
N VAL A 115 -10.49 12.42 12.40
CA VAL A 115 -10.37 11.21 11.57
C VAL A 115 -11.35 10.17 12.09
N GLU A 116 -12.40 9.92 11.34
CA GLU A 116 -13.32 8.82 11.57
C GLU A 116 -13.09 7.76 10.51
N VAL A 117 -12.97 6.50 10.91
CA VAL A 117 -12.78 5.36 10.01
C VAL A 117 -13.96 4.42 10.17
N ARG A 118 -14.59 4.09 9.06
CA ARG A 118 -15.60 3.03 8.99
C ARG A 118 -15.10 1.90 8.11
N MET A 119 -15.27 0.68 8.57
CA MET A 119 -14.90 -0.53 7.85
C MET A 119 -16.16 -1.35 7.57
N ASN A 120 -16.16 -2.10 6.45
CA ASN A 120 -17.23 -3.05 6.21
C ASN A 120 -17.19 -4.16 7.27
N GLY A 121 -18.36 -4.60 7.73
CA GLY A 121 -18.50 -5.67 8.72
C GLY A 121 -18.39 -7.09 8.15
N SER A 122 -18.23 -7.24 6.83
CA SER A 122 -18.18 -8.53 6.14
C SER A 122 -16.92 -8.63 5.31
N CYS A 123 -16.14 -9.66 5.53
CA CYS A 123 -15.00 -10.00 4.67
C CYS A 123 -15.47 -10.22 3.22
N ALA A 124 -14.69 -9.71 2.27
CA ALA A 124 -14.91 -9.82 0.82
C ALA A 124 -16.16 -9.13 0.24
N GLY A 125 -17.06 -8.57 1.03
CA GLY A 125 -18.21 -7.82 0.53
C GLY A 125 -17.80 -6.42 0.02
N GLY A 126 -17.87 -6.19 -1.31
CA GLY A 126 -17.50 -4.90 -1.92
C GLY A 126 -15.99 -4.61 -1.90
N THR A 127 -15.15 -5.65 -1.95
CA THR A 127 -13.69 -5.57 -1.88
C THR A 127 -13.05 -6.03 -3.18
N GLY A 128 -11.72 -5.94 -3.27
CA GLY A 128 -10.95 -6.45 -4.41
C GLY A 128 -11.20 -7.93 -4.69
N ALA A 129 -11.41 -8.76 -3.66
CA ALA A 129 -11.76 -10.17 -3.83
C ALA A 129 -13.10 -10.35 -4.56
N PHE A 130 -14.10 -9.50 -4.30
CA PHE A 130 -15.38 -9.52 -5.02
C PHE A 130 -15.18 -9.14 -6.49
N ILE A 131 -14.40 -8.11 -6.77
CA ILE A 131 -14.06 -7.68 -8.14
C ILE A 131 -13.37 -8.82 -8.89
N ASP A 132 -12.41 -9.50 -8.27
CA ASP A 132 -11.71 -10.65 -8.86
C ASP A 132 -12.66 -11.80 -9.16
N GLN A 133 -13.59 -12.12 -8.26
CA GLN A 133 -14.59 -13.17 -8.49
C GLN A 133 -15.51 -12.84 -9.65
N MET A 134 -15.98 -11.59 -9.75
CA MET A 134 -16.82 -11.15 -10.85
C MET A 134 -16.09 -11.19 -12.19
N ALA A 135 -14.86 -10.71 -12.24
CA ALA A 135 -14.02 -10.77 -13.43
C ALA A 135 -13.80 -12.21 -13.91
N GLN A 136 -13.54 -13.13 -12.96
CA GLN A 136 -13.39 -14.57 -13.27
C GLN A 136 -14.68 -15.17 -13.84
N LEU A 137 -15.85 -14.86 -13.27
CA LEU A 137 -17.13 -15.33 -13.75
C LEU A 137 -17.45 -14.80 -15.16
N MET A 138 -17.03 -13.59 -15.47
CA MET A 138 -17.22 -12.97 -16.79
C MET A 138 -16.12 -13.35 -17.80
N GLY A 139 -15.08 -14.07 -17.38
CA GLY A 139 -13.95 -14.44 -18.25
C GLY A 139 -13.10 -13.27 -18.70
N ILE A 140 -13.03 -12.18 -17.89
CA ILE A 140 -12.26 -10.98 -18.18
C ILE A 140 -11.23 -10.71 -17.06
N THR A 141 -10.31 -9.80 -17.30
CA THR A 141 -9.37 -9.35 -16.23
C THR A 141 -10.00 -8.24 -15.40
N PRO A 142 -9.66 -8.10 -14.10
CA PRO A 142 -10.19 -7.03 -13.25
C PRO A 142 -9.93 -5.61 -13.77
N THR A 143 -8.91 -5.43 -14.60
CA THR A 143 -8.57 -4.14 -15.24
C THR A 143 -9.53 -3.73 -16.36
N VAL A 144 -10.41 -4.62 -16.79
CA VAL A 144 -11.41 -4.38 -17.87
C VAL A 144 -12.80 -4.12 -17.28
N MET A 145 -13.01 -4.38 -15.99
CA MET A 145 -14.22 -4.02 -15.26
C MET A 145 -14.26 -2.52 -14.96
#